data_7a2b879543d1de6885ec65865c148ecf
#
_entry.id   7a2b879543d1de6885ec65865c148ecf
#
_cell.length_a   1.000
_cell.length_b   1.000
_cell.length_c   1.000
_cell.angle_alpha   90.00
_cell.angle_beta   90.00
_cell.angle_gamma   90.00
#
_symmetry.space_group_name_H-M   'P 1'
#
loop_
_entity.id
_entity.type
_entity.pdbx_description
1 polymer ?
#
loop_
_entity_poly.entity_id
_entity_poly.type
_entity_poly.pdbx_seq_one_letter_code
_entity_poly.pdbx_strand_id
1 'polypeptide(L)'
;NRFLGRREAVVQDEPGVTRDRVTYPAEWNGVPFMVMDTGGWEIDAKGIQKHVAQQAEVAVELADVVIFVVDATVGATDADEDVVKLLRRSRKPVLLAANKVDDLHLEGEAAALWSMGLGQPWPLSALHGKGSGDLLDEVLANFPAEPQSDAGRVVGGPRRVALLGRP
;
A
#
# COMPACT_ATOMS: atom_id res chain seq x y z
N ASN A 1 -5.65 1.08 -9.57
CA ASN A 1 -6.63 0.59 -10.58
C ASN A 1 -6.37 -0.85 -11.05
N ARG A 2 -5.12 -1.33 -11.06
CA ARG A 2 -4.79 -2.70 -11.49
C ARG A 2 -5.22 -3.76 -10.47
N PHE A 3 -5.13 -3.45 -9.18
CA PHE A 3 -5.57 -4.35 -8.11
C PHE A 3 -7.08 -4.58 -8.07
N LEU A 4 -7.86 -3.67 -8.66
CA LEU A 4 -9.32 -3.71 -8.62
C LEU A 4 -9.93 -4.48 -9.81
N GLY A 5 -9.16 -4.85 -10.82
CA GLY A 5 -9.62 -5.56 -12.02
C GLY A 5 -10.74 -4.84 -12.82
N ARG A 6 -11.33 -3.80 -12.27
CA ARG A 6 -12.38 -2.96 -12.87
C ARG A 6 -12.23 -1.50 -12.42
N ARG A 7 -12.76 -0.61 -13.24
CA ARG A 7 -12.65 0.86 -13.12
C ARG A 7 -13.72 1.48 -12.19
N GLU A 8 -14.24 0.75 -11.23
CA GLU A 8 -15.30 1.24 -10.35
C GLU A 8 -14.78 1.42 -8.93
N ALA A 9 -14.52 2.69 -8.61
CA ALA A 9 -14.40 3.14 -7.23
C ALA A 9 -15.80 3.16 -6.60
N VAL A 10 -16.07 2.24 -5.69
CA VAL A 10 -17.25 2.34 -4.84
C VAL A 10 -16.84 3.12 -3.60
N VAL A 11 -17.23 4.37 -3.53
CA VAL A 11 -17.17 5.17 -2.31
C VAL A 11 -18.26 4.65 -1.38
N GLN A 12 -17.92 3.82 -0.41
CA GLN A 12 -18.83 3.50 0.67
C GLN A 12 -18.59 4.50 1.81
N ASP A 13 -19.56 5.39 2.00
CA ASP A 13 -19.67 6.19 3.21
C ASP A 13 -20.07 5.27 4.38
N GLU A 14 -19.10 4.75 5.11
CA GLU A 14 -19.38 4.16 6.42
C GLU A 14 -19.55 5.30 7.44
N PRO A 15 -20.69 5.33 8.20
CA PRO A 15 -20.89 6.33 9.24
C PRO A 15 -19.83 6.18 10.34
N GLY A 16 -19.02 7.22 10.56
CA GLY A 16 -18.01 7.27 11.62
C GLY A 16 -16.56 7.19 11.14
N VAL A 17 -16.30 7.02 9.85
CA VAL A 17 -14.97 7.13 9.24
C VAL A 17 -14.81 8.52 8.64
N THR A 18 -13.80 9.27 9.10
CA THR A 18 -13.48 10.59 8.56
C THR A 18 -13.35 10.54 7.03
N ARG A 19 -13.88 11.56 6.35
CA ARG A 19 -14.11 11.73 4.90
C ARG A 19 -12.93 11.50 3.95
N ASP A 20 -11.78 11.07 4.43
CA ASP A 20 -10.49 11.23 3.74
C ASP A 20 -9.82 9.91 3.36
N ARG A 21 -10.51 8.76 3.45
CA ARG A 21 -9.97 7.46 3.04
C ARG A 21 -10.87 6.83 2.02
N VAL A 22 -10.29 6.59 0.86
CA VAL A 22 -10.98 5.84 -0.19
C VAL A 22 -10.62 4.37 -0.03
N THR A 23 -11.64 3.56 0.26
CA THR A 23 -11.49 2.10 0.42
C THR A 23 -12.20 1.40 -0.72
N TYR A 24 -11.52 0.46 -1.37
CA TYR A 24 -12.04 -0.27 -2.52
C TYR A 24 -12.11 -1.75 -2.22
N PRO A 25 -13.20 -2.45 -2.55
CA PRO A 25 -13.22 -3.90 -2.54
C PRO A 25 -12.33 -4.46 -3.65
N ALA A 26 -11.56 -5.46 -3.31
CA ALA A 26 -10.70 -6.19 -4.24
C ALA A 26 -10.80 -7.69 -3.98
N GLU A 27 -10.42 -8.47 -4.95
CA GLU A 27 -10.35 -9.92 -4.85
C GLU A 27 -9.13 -10.44 -5.62
N TRP A 28 -8.44 -11.40 -5.05
CA TRP A 28 -7.38 -12.13 -5.72
C TRP A 28 -7.44 -13.61 -5.34
N ASN A 29 -7.39 -14.49 -6.35
CA ASN A 29 -7.48 -15.95 -6.18
C ASN A 29 -8.68 -16.37 -5.29
N GLY A 30 -9.83 -15.70 -5.44
CA GLY A 30 -11.04 -16.00 -4.67
C GLY A 30 -11.03 -15.46 -3.22
N VAL A 31 -9.99 -14.75 -2.82
CA VAL A 31 -9.89 -14.14 -1.48
C VAL A 31 -10.27 -12.67 -1.55
N PRO A 32 -11.39 -12.25 -0.93
CA PRO A 32 -11.78 -10.85 -0.88
C PRO A 32 -10.99 -10.07 0.16
N PHE A 33 -10.68 -8.81 -0.13
CA PHE A 33 -10.05 -7.87 0.80
C PHE A 33 -10.39 -6.43 0.43
N MET A 34 -10.09 -5.49 1.31
CA MET A 34 -10.29 -4.06 1.08
C MET A 34 -8.94 -3.39 0.87
N VAL A 35 -8.84 -2.56 -0.18
CA VAL A 35 -7.67 -1.73 -0.44
C VAL A 35 -7.93 -0.32 0.05
N MET A 36 -7.11 0.17 0.96
CA MET A 36 -7.12 1.54 1.44
C MET A 36 -6.06 2.33 0.68
N ASP A 37 -6.51 3.25 -0.17
CA ASP A 37 -5.61 4.13 -0.94
C ASP A 37 -5.38 5.42 -0.15
N THR A 38 -4.12 5.69 0.17
CA THR A 38 -3.71 6.94 0.82
C THR A 38 -3.17 7.99 -0.16
N GLY A 39 -3.05 7.64 -1.44
CA GLY A 39 -2.48 8.48 -2.49
C GLY A 39 -3.43 9.51 -3.11
N GLY A 40 -4.72 9.50 -2.76
CA GLY A 40 -5.73 10.42 -3.30
C GLY A 40 -5.72 11.84 -2.69
N TRP A 41 -4.67 12.22 -2.01
CA TRP A 41 -4.58 13.46 -1.23
C TRP A 41 -3.94 14.57 -2.05
N GLU A 42 -4.73 15.56 -2.38
CA GLU A 42 -4.21 16.80 -2.96
C GLU A 42 -3.32 17.51 -1.95
N ILE A 43 -2.12 17.75 -2.40
CA ILE A 43 -1.05 18.42 -1.68
C ILE A 43 -1.32 19.92 -1.68
N ASP A 44 -1.83 20.45 -0.58
CA ASP A 44 -1.80 21.89 -0.36
C ASP A 44 -0.45 22.30 0.27
N ALA A 45 0.27 23.21 -0.41
CA ALA A 45 1.72 23.42 -0.27
C ALA A 45 2.24 23.97 1.08
N LYS A 46 1.41 24.13 2.10
CA LYS A 46 1.78 24.81 3.37
C LYS A 46 1.59 24.03 4.68
N GLY A 47 1.05 22.82 4.66
CA GLY A 47 0.82 22.05 5.91
C GLY A 47 1.03 20.53 5.77
N ILE A 48 1.59 20.09 4.69
CA ILE A 48 1.44 18.77 4.06
C ILE A 48 2.19 17.65 4.78
N GLN A 49 3.41 17.87 5.18
CA GLN A 49 4.25 16.77 5.69
C GLN A 49 3.67 16.14 6.97
N LYS A 50 3.04 16.95 7.82
CA LYS A 50 2.43 16.45 9.06
C LYS A 50 1.14 15.66 8.84
N HIS A 51 0.31 16.09 7.89
CA HIS A 51 -0.94 15.42 7.58
C HIS A 51 -0.72 14.10 6.82
N VAL A 52 0.22 14.05 5.88
CA VAL A 52 0.56 12.83 5.14
C VAL A 52 1.10 11.75 6.09
N ALA A 53 1.97 12.10 7.02
CA ALA A 53 2.49 11.16 8.01
C ALA A 53 1.40 10.61 8.94
N GLN A 54 0.51 11.46 9.44
CA GLN A 54 -0.61 11.04 10.29
C GLN A 54 -1.60 10.12 9.56
N GLN A 55 -1.85 10.37 8.29
CA GLN A 55 -2.75 9.57 7.48
C GLN A 55 -2.15 8.20 7.16
N ALA A 56 -0.85 8.17 6.83
CA ALA A 56 -0.12 6.93 6.65
C ALA A 56 -0.13 6.10 7.94
N GLU A 57 0.07 6.73 9.09
CA GLU A 57 0.06 6.07 10.39
C GLU A 57 -1.28 5.37 10.67
N VAL A 58 -2.39 6.07 10.48
CA VAL A 58 -3.72 5.48 10.70
C VAL A 58 -4.03 4.37 9.69
N ALA A 59 -3.65 4.53 8.41
CA ALA A 59 -3.84 3.49 7.41
C ALA A 59 -3.03 2.24 7.75
N VAL A 60 -1.80 2.40 8.21
CA VAL A 60 -0.93 1.30 8.65
C VAL A 60 -1.52 0.58 9.86
N GLU A 61 -2.04 1.31 10.84
CA GLU A 61 -2.69 0.72 12.01
C GLU A 61 -3.90 -0.16 11.64
N LEU A 62 -4.71 0.30 10.69
CA LEU A 62 -5.91 -0.40 10.26
C LEU A 62 -5.65 -1.56 9.29
N ALA A 63 -4.49 -1.58 8.65
CA ALA A 63 -4.14 -2.59 7.66
C ALA A 63 -3.71 -3.91 8.30
N ASP A 64 -3.93 -5.01 7.58
CA ASP A 64 -3.33 -6.31 7.87
C ASP A 64 -1.98 -6.45 7.15
N VAL A 65 -1.89 -5.91 5.93
CA VAL A 65 -0.69 -5.86 5.11
C VAL A 65 -0.55 -4.47 4.52
N VAL A 66 0.66 -3.96 4.43
CA VAL A 66 0.99 -2.67 3.83
C VAL A 66 1.78 -2.89 2.55
N ILE A 67 1.36 -2.26 1.46
CA ILE A 67 2.15 -2.15 0.23
C ILE A 67 2.71 -0.74 0.17
N PHE A 68 4.03 -0.63 0.18
CA PHE A 68 4.73 0.64 -0.01
C PHE A 68 5.25 0.73 -1.44
N VAL A 69 4.68 1.65 -2.22
CA VAL A 69 4.98 1.81 -3.65
C VAL A 69 6.02 2.89 -3.85
N VAL A 70 7.11 2.53 -4.47
CA VAL A 70 8.21 3.44 -4.84
C VAL A 70 8.42 3.39 -6.35
N ASP A 71 8.67 4.54 -6.95
CA ASP A 71 9.06 4.63 -8.35
C ASP A 71 10.52 4.18 -8.51
N ALA A 72 10.74 3.03 -9.15
CA ALA A 72 12.08 2.48 -9.32
C ALA A 72 12.99 3.40 -10.14
N THR A 73 12.44 4.23 -11.03
CA THR A 73 13.24 5.16 -11.87
C THR A 73 13.76 6.36 -11.09
N VAL A 74 13.08 6.71 -9.99
CA VAL A 74 13.48 7.82 -9.09
C VAL A 74 14.34 7.31 -7.94
N GLY A 75 14.06 6.09 -7.48
CA GLY A 75 14.68 5.50 -6.32
C GLY A 75 14.14 6.03 -4.99
N ALA A 76 14.82 5.68 -3.91
CA ALA A 76 14.49 6.16 -2.56
C ALA A 76 14.80 7.66 -2.43
N THR A 77 13.94 8.37 -1.73
CA THR A 77 14.08 9.83 -1.48
C THR A 77 13.98 10.11 0.02
N ASP A 78 14.40 11.30 0.42
CA ASP A 78 14.34 11.75 1.83
C ASP A 78 12.91 11.68 2.40
N ALA A 79 11.91 11.97 1.57
CA ALA A 79 10.51 11.86 1.99
C ALA A 79 10.06 10.40 2.25
N ASP A 80 10.70 9.43 1.63
CA ASP A 80 10.43 8.02 1.87
C ASP A 80 11.03 7.54 3.21
N GLU A 81 12.08 8.21 3.71
CA GLU A 81 12.72 7.82 4.97
C GLU A 81 11.77 7.88 6.17
N ASP A 82 10.92 8.91 6.24
CA ASP A 82 9.97 9.06 7.35
C ASP A 82 8.89 7.98 7.29
N VAL A 83 8.41 7.64 6.09
CA VAL A 83 7.49 6.52 5.88
C VAL A 83 8.16 5.20 6.24
N VAL A 84 9.40 4.98 5.85
CA VAL A 84 10.16 3.77 6.20
C VAL A 84 10.31 3.63 7.73
N LYS A 85 10.62 4.71 8.44
CA LYS A 85 10.69 4.71 9.91
C LYS A 85 9.36 4.31 10.55
N LEU A 86 8.25 4.85 10.04
CA LEU A 86 6.90 4.51 10.48
C LEU A 86 6.62 3.01 10.24
N LEU A 87 6.88 2.52 9.04
CA LEU A 87 6.62 1.14 8.65
C LEU A 87 7.42 0.14 9.50
N ARG A 88 8.67 0.43 9.80
CA ARG A 88 9.51 -0.40 10.67
C ARG A 88 8.98 -0.49 12.10
N ARG A 89 8.35 0.58 12.60
CA ARG A 89 7.77 0.61 13.96
C ARG A 89 6.43 -0.11 14.04
N SER A 90 5.69 -0.16 12.96
CA SER A 90 4.32 -0.69 12.94
C SER A 90 4.21 -2.19 13.21
N ARG A 91 5.29 -2.95 12.99
CA ARG A 91 5.32 -4.42 13.05
C ARG A 91 4.32 -5.12 12.12
N LYS A 92 3.73 -4.40 11.18
CA LYS A 92 2.87 -4.97 10.14
C LYS A 92 3.72 -5.58 9.03
N PRO A 93 3.25 -6.61 8.32
CA PRO A 93 3.87 -7.06 7.09
C PRO A 93 3.89 -5.92 6.08
N VAL A 94 5.08 -5.59 5.57
CA VAL A 94 5.28 -4.54 4.56
C VAL A 94 5.88 -5.15 3.32
N LEU A 95 5.26 -4.92 2.18
CA LEU A 95 5.75 -5.31 0.87
C LEU A 95 6.19 -4.07 0.12
N LEU A 96 7.48 -4.00 -0.24
CA LEU A 96 8.04 -2.91 -1.02
C LEU A 96 7.80 -3.17 -2.50
N ALA A 97 6.94 -2.38 -3.11
CA ALA A 97 6.61 -2.46 -4.53
C ALA A 97 7.45 -1.46 -5.33
N ALA A 98 8.37 -1.96 -6.13
CA ALA A 98 9.17 -1.17 -7.06
C ALA A 98 8.40 -1.00 -8.37
N ASN A 99 7.71 0.11 -8.52
CA ASN A 99 6.86 0.40 -9.69
C ASN A 99 7.66 1.02 -10.85
N LYS A 100 7.08 0.99 -12.03
CA LYS A 100 7.64 1.45 -13.31
C LYS A 100 8.83 0.63 -13.81
N VAL A 101 8.90 -0.64 -13.44
CA VAL A 101 9.86 -1.60 -14.00
C VAL A 101 9.25 -2.17 -15.29
N ASP A 102 9.29 -1.37 -16.34
CA ASP A 102 8.64 -1.71 -17.61
C ASP A 102 9.48 -2.67 -18.43
N ASP A 103 10.79 -2.65 -18.28
CA ASP A 103 11.75 -3.51 -18.95
C ASP A 103 12.84 -4.08 -18.01
N LEU A 104 13.65 -4.99 -18.54
CA LEU A 104 14.69 -5.69 -17.79
C LEU A 104 15.82 -4.77 -17.29
N HIS A 105 16.05 -3.64 -17.97
CA HIS A 105 17.11 -2.71 -17.56
C HIS A 105 16.80 -2.05 -16.23
N LEU A 106 15.51 -1.91 -15.90
CA LEU A 106 15.05 -1.29 -14.66
C LEU A 106 15.02 -2.27 -13.46
N GLU A 107 15.29 -3.55 -13.67
CA GLU A 107 15.37 -4.52 -12.57
C GLU A 107 16.54 -4.20 -11.62
N GLY A 108 17.63 -3.66 -12.16
CA GLY A 108 18.76 -3.18 -11.35
C GLY A 108 18.39 -2.01 -10.45
N GLU A 109 17.59 -1.08 -10.94
CA GLU A 109 17.07 0.05 -10.17
C GLU A 109 16.12 -0.41 -9.06
N ALA A 110 15.26 -1.39 -9.36
CA ALA A 110 14.41 -2.01 -8.35
C ALA A 110 15.24 -2.68 -7.25
N ALA A 111 16.33 -3.39 -7.62
CA ALA A 111 17.22 -4.05 -6.66
C ALA A 111 17.92 -3.05 -5.73
N ALA A 112 18.22 -1.83 -6.19
CA ALA A 112 18.81 -0.80 -5.34
C ALA A 112 17.92 -0.41 -4.15
N LEU A 113 16.62 -0.61 -4.23
CA LEU A 113 15.65 -0.35 -3.16
C LEU A 113 15.79 -1.30 -1.95
N TRP A 114 16.59 -2.36 -2.04
CA TRP A 114 16.98 -3.16 -0.87
C TRP A 114 17.58 -2.31 0.25
N SER A 115 18.26 -1.22 -0.12
CA SER A 115 18.86 -0.28 0.83
C SER A 115 17.86 0.37 1.79
N MET A 116 16.57 0.39 1.43
CA MET A 116 15.49 0.90 2.30
C MET A 116 15.24 0.02 3.53
N GLY A 117 15.71 -1.22 3.52
CA GLY A 117 15.60 -2.15 4.65
C GLY A 117 14.18 -2.60 4.97
N LEU A 118 13.31 -2.65 3.97
CA LEU A 118 11.94 -3.17 4.05
C LEU A 118 11.81 -4.59 3.47
N GLY A 119 12.90 -5.27 3.25
CA GLY A 119 12.95 -6.59 2.62
C GLY A 119 13.06 -6.51 1.10
N GLN A 120 12.72 -7.61 0.44
CA GLN A 120 12.84 -7.75 -1.00
C GLN A 120 11.92 -6.75 -1.73
N PRO A 121 12.48 -5.92 -2.64
CA PRO A 121 11.66 -5.14 -3.54
C PRO A 121 10.96 -6.04 -4.56
N TRP A 122 9.67 -5.82 -4.78
CA TRP A 122 8.87 -6.52 -5.77
C TRP A 122 8.79 -5.68 -7.04
N PRO A 123 9.53 -6.03 -8.11
CA PRO A 123 9.48 -5.26 -9.34
C PRO A 123 8.14 -5.44 -10.04
N LEU A 124 7.52 -4.35 -10.42
CA LEU A 124 6.25 -4.37 -11.13
C LEU A 124 6.11 -3.18 -12.08
N SER A 125 5.21 -3.33 -13.04
CA SER A 125 4.71 -2.24 -13.86
C SER A 125 3.19 -2.14 -13.72
N ALA A 126 2.73 -1.16 -12.96
CA ALA A 126 1.30 -0.92 -12.81
C ALA A 126 0.64 -0.54 -14.14
N LEU A 127 1.39 0.08 -15.05
CA LEU A 127 0.92 0.43 -16.39
C LEU A 127 0.64 -0.81 -17.23
N HIS A 128 1.57 -1.77 -17.24
CA HIS A 128 1.50 -2.97 -18.08
C HIS A 128 0.96 -4.21 -17.36
N GLY A 129 0.80 -4.14 -16.03
CA GLY A 129 0.33 -5.25 -15.21
C GLY A 129 1.39 -6.33 -14.95
N LYS A 130 2.66 -6.09 -15.31
CA LYS A 130 3.78 -7.00 -15.07
C LYS A 130 4.09 -7.04 -13.55
N GLY A 131 4.29 -8.23 -13.01
CA GLY A 131 4.70 -8.44 -11.60
C GLY A 131 3.60 -8.21 -10.55
N SER A 132 2.43 -7.69 -10.94
CA SER A 132 1.35 -7.41 -9.98
C SER A 132 0.73 -8.68 -9.39
N GLY A 133 0.69 -9.77 -10.15
CA GLY A 133 0.22 -11.07 -9.67
C GLY A 133 1.09 -11.63 -8.56
N ASP A 134 2.39 -11.63 -8.75
CA ASP A 134 3.36 -12.14 -7.75
C ASP A 134 3.26 -11.33 -6.44
N LEU A 135 3.12 -10.00 -6.55
CA LEU A 135 2.92 -9.14 -5.38
C LEU A 135 1.61 -9.47 -4.66
N LEU A 136 0.52 -9.70 -5.40
CA LEU A 136 -0.78 -10.04 -4.80
C LEU A 136 -0.76 -11.43 -4.14
N ASP A 137 -0.07 -12.40 -4.71
CA ASP A 137 0.14 -13.70 -4.09
C ASP A 137 0.86 -13.55 -2.74
N GLU A 138 1.88 -12.68 -2.69
CA GLU A 138 2.60 -12.39 -1.45
C GLU A 138 1.73 -11.63 -0.44
N VAL A 139 0.86 -10.74 -0.89
CA VAL A 139 -0.15 -10.09 -0.02
C VAL A 139 -1.01 -11.14 0.66
N LEU A 140 -1.54 -12.12 -0.09
CA LEU A 140 -2.37 -13.18 0.48
C LEU A 140 -1.59 -14.04 1.47
N ALA A 141 -0.32 -14.36 1.17
CA ALA A 141 0.55 -15.14 2.06
C ALA A 141 0.83 -14.44 3.39
N ASN A 142 0.78 -13.11 3.42
CA ASN A 142 1.02 -12.30 4.62
C ASN A 142 -0.27 -11.92 5.37
N PHE A 143 -1.45 -12.31 4.90
CA PHE A 143 -2.66 -12.09 5.68
C PHE A 143 -2.65 -12.93 6.96
N PRO A 144 -3.05 -12.37 8.10
CA PRO A 144 -3.23 -13.15 9.32
C PRO A 144 -4.32 -14.21 9.12
N ALA A 145 -4.19 -15.33 9.80
CA ALA A 145 -5.17 -16.43 9.75
C ALA A 145 -6.55 -15.96 10.18
N GLU A 146 -6.61 -15.06 11.19
CA GLU A 146 -7.83 -14.39 11.63
C GLU A 146 -7.63 -12.87 11.60
N PRO A 147 -8.68 -12.08 11.27
CA PRO A 147 -8.62 -10.63 11.35
C PRO A 147 -8.26 -10.20 12.77
N GLN A 148 -7.23 -9.38 12.93
CA GLN A 148 -6.87 -8.85 14.24
C GLN A 148 -8.01 -7.98 14.78
N SER A 149 -8.41 -8.22 16.02
CA SER A 149 -9.41 -7.42 16.73
C SER A 149 -8.76 -6.14 17.27
N ASP A 150 -8.69 -5.10 16.45
CA ASP A 150 -8.36 -3.77 16.94
C ASP A 150 -9.63 -3.02 17.33
N ALA A 151 -9.53 -2.18 18.36
CA ALA A 151 -10.64 -1.38 18.86
C ALA A 151 -11.29 -0.56 17.72
N GLY A 152 -12.53 -0.86 17.39
CA GLY A 152 -13.29 -0.25 16.29
C GLY A 152 -13.41 -1.09 15.03
N ARG A 153 -12.82 -2.27 14.98
CA ARG A 153 -12.93 -3.23 13.87
C ARG A 153 -14.01 -4.26 14.17
N VAL A 154 -14.90 -4.48 13.21
CA VAL A 154 -15.88 -5.58 13.32
C VAL A 154 -15.11 -6.89 13.27
N VAL A 155 -15.22 -7.71 14.32
CA VAL A 155 -14.64 -9.05 14.36
C VAL A 155 -15.20 -9.86 13.19
N GLY A 156 -14.31 -10.40 12.33
CA GLY A 156 -14.72 -11.11 11.11
C GLY A 156 -14.91 -10.21 9.87
N GLY A 157 -14.56 -8.92 9.95
CA GLY A 157 -14.57 -8.02 8.78
C GLY A 157 -13.50 -8.41 7.74
N PRO A 158 -13.62 -7.86 6.50
CA PRO A 158 -12.68 -8.15 5.43
C PRO A 158 -11.26 -7.71 5.80
N ARG A 159 -10.26 -8.47 5.34
CA ARG A 159 -8.85 -8.11 5.46
C ARG A 159 -8.58 -6.79 4.74
N ARG A 160 -7.63 -6.03 5.23
CA ARG A 160 -7.33 -4.68 4.74
C ARG A 160 -5.88 -4.57 4.29
N VAL A 161 -5.70 -4.00 3.12
CA VAL A 161 -4.39 -3.69 2.54
C VAL A 161 -4.26 -2.18 2.43
N ALA A 162 -3.28 -1.59 3.09
CA ALA A 162 -2.95 -0.18 2.90
C ALA A 162 -2.00 -0.02 1.74
N LEU A 163 -2.31 0.90 0.83
CA LEU A 163 -1.46 1.28 -0.27
C LEU A 163 -0.86 2.66 0.04
N LEU A 164 0.43 2.69 0.31
CA LEU A 164 1.22 3.89 0.57
C LEU A 164 2.14 4.15 -0.61
N GLY A 165 2.33 5.41 -0.96
CA GLY A 165 3.25 5.79 -2.02
C GLY A 165 3.05 7.24 -2.41
N ARG A 166 3.96 7.73 -3.26
CA ARG A 166 3.77 9.03 -3.90
C ARG A 166 2.93 8.87 -5.16
N PRO A 167 2.12 9.87 -5.44
CA PRO A 167 1.40 9.94 -6.70
C PRO A 167 2.35 10.06 -7.90
#